data_77800b03d7089f069db61c4235c7904c
#
_entry.id   77800b03d7089f069db61c4235c7904c
#
_cell.length_a   1.000
_cell.length_b   1.000
_cell.length_c   1.000
_cell.angle_alpha   90.00
_cell.angle_beta   90.00
_cell.angle_gamma   90.00
#
_symmetry.space_group_name_H-M   'P 1'
#
loop_
_entity.id
_entity.type
_entity.pdbx_description
1 polymer ?
#
loop_
_entity_poly.entity_id
_entity_poly.type
_entity_poly.pdbx_seq_one_letter_code
_entity_poly.pdbx_strand_id
1 'polypeptide(L)'
;MELSAAHLEGRKAGSEGEKAAAEYFTERLKAYGVDVISPSEGEIFGIKKADGDTLTSRNVIGFVQGYDKTLRNQYVLVGARLDNLGTMTMTIDGRPVERVYYGANGNASGLAMLLELARMVQTNSILFRRSVLFVAFGASEETFAGSWYFLNRSFSDADKIDAMINLDMLGTGSNGFYAYTASNADLDAVIRRLSGDLQPVLPEVTAAEVYPSDHRAFYDKEIPAVHFTTGRYPEHDTDRDTQSILDYEMMERELEYIYNFTLALANQQEAPLFFPDKVKGKGSRADDVISYYDCDQKPLFLNSSDPRRFLEQWVYQY
;
A
#
# COMPACT_ATOMS: atom_id res chain seq x y z
N MET A 1 10.45 7.18 -15.00
CA MET A 1 9.71 7.40 -13.75
C MET A 1 10.70 7.52 -12.61
N GLU A 2 10.68 8.61 -11.84
CA GLU A 2 11.71 8.90 -10.82
C GLU A 2 11.79 7.81 -9.75
N LEU A 3 10.66 7.32 -9.26
CA LEU A 3 10.58 6.33 -8.18
C LEU A 3 11.21 4.96 -8.46
N SER A 4 11.62 4.67 -9.69
CA SER A 4 12.42 3.49 -10.05
C SER A 4 13.74 3.87 -10.72
N ALA A 5 14.25 5.09 -10.46
CA ALA A 5 15.52 5.55 -10.99
C ALA A 5 16.70 4.85 -10.31
N ALA A 6 17.82 4.73 -11.04
CA ALA A 6 19.00 4.00 -10.56
C ALA A 6 19.62 4.56 -9.28
N HIS A 7 19.55 5.88 -9.07
CA HIS A 7 20.09 6.53 -7.88
C HIS A 7 19.33 6.22 -6.59
N LEU A 8 18.09 5.67 -6.69
CA LEU A 8 17.33 5.19 -5.54
C LEU A 8 17.73 3.76 -5.13
N GLU A 9 18.67 3.14 -5.84
CA GLU A 9 19.25 1.84 -5.48
C GLU A 9 18.23 0.77 -5.08
N GLY A 10 17.04 0.80 -5.72
CA GLY A 10 15.95 -0.14 -5.46
C GLY A 10 15.25 0.05 -4.11
N ARG A 11 15.39 1.19 -3.46
CA ARG A 11 14.61 1.66 -2.29
C ARG A 11 14.52 0.66 -1.12
N LYS A 12 15.58 -0.05 -0.82
CA LYS A 12 15.56 -1.00 0.31
C LYS A 12 15.22 -0.28 1.61
N ALA A 13 14.36 -0.89 2.43
CA ALA A 13 14.02 -0.38 3.74
C ALA A 13 15.28 0.00 4.55
N GLY A 14 15.32 1.23 5.08
CA GLY A 14 16.45 1.77 5.82
C GLY A 14 17.61 2.30 4.99
N SER A 15 17.55 2.23 3.66
CA SER A 15 18.60 2.76 2.79
C SER A 15 18.44 4.25 2.49
N GLU A 16 19.50 4.87 2.00
CA GLU A 16 19.45 6.23 1.47
C GLU A 16 18.49 6.32 0.25
N GLY A 17 18.35 5.23 -0.52
CA GLY A 17 17.41 5.16 -1.64
C GLY A 17 15.95 5.23 -1.19
N GLU A 18 15.58 4.55 -0.09
CA GLU A 18 14.25 4.68 0.51
C GLU A 18 14.02 6.11 1.02
N LYS A 19 15.00 6.69 1.70
CA LYS A 19 14.94 8.08 2.19
C LYS A 19 14.73 9.07 1.05
N ALA A 20 15.52 8.97 -0.01
CA ALA A 20 15.39 9.83 -1.18
C ALA A 20 14.02 9.67 -1.87
N ALA A 21 13.49 8.45 -1.93
CA ALA A 21 12.14 8.20 -2.44
C ALA A 21 11.06 8.85 -1.57
N ALA A 22 11.19 8.79 -0.23
CA ALA A 22 10.28 9.43 0.70
C ALA A 22 10.32 10.97 0.61
N GLU A 23 11.51 11.55 0.49
CA GLU A 23 11.70 12.99 0.27
C GLU A 23 11.05 13.43 -1.05
N TYR A 24 11.31 12.72 -2.14
CA TYR A 24 10.68 12.98 -3.43
C TYR A 24 9.15 12.89 -3.34
N PHE A 25 8.62 11.85 -2.71
CA PHE A 25 7.18 11.67 -2.54
C PHE A 25 6.56 12.83 -1.75
N THR A 26 7.21 13.23 -0.65
CA THR A 26 6.83 14.38 0.17
C THR A 26 6.81 15.68 -0.61
N GLU A 27 7.86 15.96 -1.40
CA GLU A 27 7.95 17.16 -2.22
C GLU A 27 6.85 17.21 -3.28
N ARG A 28 6.54 16.06 -3.90
CA ARG A 28 5.45 15.98 -4.89
C ARG A 28 4.09 16.23 -4.27
N LEU A 29 3.79 15.65 -3.10
CA LEU A 29 2.55 15.93 -2.38
C LEU A 29 2.40 17.44 -2.06
N LYS A 30 3.44 18.04 -1.52
CA LYS A 30 3.46 19.49 -1.25
C LYS A 30 3.27 20.34 -2.51
N ALA A 31 3.91 19.97 -3.62
CA ALA A 31 3.76 20.66 -4.90
C ALA A 31 2.34 20.59 -5.45
N TYR A 32 1.60 19.54 -5.12
CA TYR A 32 0.18 19.38 -5.48
C TYR A 32 -0.77 20.10 -4.51
N GLY A 33 -0.26 20.69 -3.44
CA GLY A 33 -1.06 21.34 -2.41
C GLY A 33 -1.72 20.39 -1.41
N VAL A 34 -1.24 19.15 -1.35
CA VAL A 34 -1.68 18.15 -0.36
C VAL A 34 -1.00 18.47 0.97
N ASP A 35 -1.74 18.45 2.06
CA ASP A 35 -1.18 18.62 3.41
C ASP A 35 -0.35 17.39 3.79
N VAL A 36 0.94 17.58 4.05
CA VAL A 36 1.83 16.50 4.50
C VAL A 36 1.92 16.57 6.02
N ILE A 37 1.45 15.53 6.70
CA ILE A 37 1.41 15.46 8.16
C ILE A 37 2.62 14.70 8.76
N SER A 38 3.39 13.98 7.95
CA SER A 38 4.67 13.42 8.33
C SER A 38 5.82 14.43 8.15
N PRO A 39 7.01 14.22 8.80
CA PRO A 39 8.21 14.98 8.48
C PRO A 39 8.61 14.88 7.00
N SER A 40 9.51 15.76 6.53
CA SER A 40 9.90 15.83 5.11
C SER A 40 10.55 14.53 4.58
N GLU A 41 11.29 13.85 5.42
CA GLU A 41 11.94 12.56 5.12
C GLU A 41 11.07 11.35 5.49
N GLY A 42 9.80 11.57 5.81
CA GLY A 42 8.88 10.56 6.34
C GLY A 42 8.91 10.46 7.86
N GLU A 43 7.91 9.79 8.43
CA GLU A 43 7.83 9.42 9.83
C GLU A 43 8.67 8.16 10.05
N ILE A 44 9.79 8.31 10.77
CA ILE A 44 10.77 7.24 10.99
C ILE A 44 10.30 6.32 12.11
N PHE A 45 10.44 5.02 11.90
CA PHE A 45 10.22 3.98 12.90
C PHE A 45 11.32 2.92 12.84
N GLY A 46 11.47 2.16 13.93
CA GLY A 46 12.47 1.09 14.04
C GLY A 46 11.82 -0.28 14.14
N ILE A 47 12.44 -1.25 13.48
CA ILE A 47 12.06 -2.68 13.53
C ILE A 47 13.23 -3.44 14.14
N LYS A 48 13.01 -4.11 15.27
CA LYS A 48 14.02 -4.91 15.90
C LYS A 48 14.10 -6.29 15.25
N LYS A 49 15.23 -6.62 14.67
CA LYS A 49 15.48 -7.91 14.03
C LYS A 49 15.83 -9.01 15.02
N ALA A 50 15.69 -10.28 14.60
CA ALA A 50 15.99 -11.44 15.43
C ALA A 50 17.48 -11.54 15.85
N ASP A 51 18.40 -10.99 15.06
CA ASP A 51 19.83 -10.90 15.35
C ASP A 51 20.19 -9.80 16.37
N GLY A 52 19.21 -8.99 16.78
CA GLY A 52 19.34 -7.87 17.70
C GLY A 52 19.59 -6.53 17.03
N ASP A 53 19.82 -6.50 15.73
CA ASP A 53 19.94 -5.27 14.96
C ASP A 53 18.59 -4.56 14.84
N THR A 54 18.65 -3.27 14.54
CA THR A 54 17.47 -2.45 14.29
C THR A 54 17.49 -1.97 12.86
N LEU A 55 16.44 -2.33 12.11
CA LEU A 55 16.16 -1.74 10.81
C LEU A 55 15.30 -0.50 11.01
N THR A 56 15.71 0.63 10.46
CA THR A 56 14.87 1.83 10.37
C THR A 56 14.15 1.89 9.04
N SER A 57 12.91 2.34 9.05
CA SER A 57 12.15 2.65 7.84
C SER A 57 11.25 3.85 8.10
N ARG A 58 10.39 4.21 7.16
CA ARG A 58 9.59 5.43 7.23
C ARG A 58 8.28 5.35 6.47
N ASN A 59 7.25 6.02 6.98
CA ASN A 59 6.01 6.26 6.25
C ASN A 59 5.93 7.72 5.81
N VAL A 60 5.37 7.98 4.64
CA VAL A 60 4.99 9.35 4.24
C VAL A 60 3.48 9.46 4.22
N ILE A 61 2.94 10.49 4.88
CA ILE A 61 1.51 10.64 5.10
C ILE A 61 1.05 11.98 4.56
N GLY A 62 0.20 11.93 3.53
CA GLY A 62 -0.52 13.08 2.97
C GLY A 62 -1.98 13.08 3.38
N PHE A 63 -2.59 14.25 3.38
CA PHE A 63 -3.96 14.45 3.82
C PHE A 63 -4.69 15.48 2.95
N VAL A 64 -5.92 15.15 2.56
CA VAL A 64 -6.85 16.07 1.91
C VAL A 64 -8.15 16.09 2.70
N GLN A 65 -8.52 17.26 3.23
CA GLN A 65 -9.72 17.40 4.05
C GLN A 65 -11.00 17.34 3.21
N GLY A 66 -11.96 16.54 3.66
CA GLY A 66 -13.30 16.49 3.09
C GLY A 66 -14.13 17.73 3.43
N TYR A 67 -15.12 18.07 2.58
CA TYR A 67 -15.95 19.27 2.77
C TYR A 67 -17.11 19.08 3.76
N ASP A 68 -17.58 17.84 4.00
CA ASP A 68 -18.76 17.59 4.82
C ASP A 68 -18.42 17.71 6.31
N LYS A 69 -19.11 18.60 7.02
CA LYS A 69 -18.85 18.86 8.44
C LYS A 69 -19.04 17.67 9.35
N THR A 70 -19.86 16.69 8.96
CA THR A 70 -20.15 15.48 9.73
C THR A 70 -19.22 14.32 9.37
N LEU A 71 -18.82 14.20 8.10
CA LEU A 71 -18.04 13.08 7.59
C LEU A 71 -16.54 13.38 7.42
N ARG A 72 -16.10 14.63 7.43
CA ARG A 72 -14.68 14.99 7.21
C ARG A 72 -13.72 14.46 8.27
N ASN A 73 -14.22 13.99 9.43
CA ASN A 73 -13.42 13.37 10.47
C ASN A 73 -13.44 11.84 10.37
N GLN A 74 -13.97 11.30 9.29
CA GLN A 74 -13.88 9.92 8.85
C GLN A 74 -13.00 9.86 7.62
N TYR A 75 -12.26 8.77 7.44
CA TYR A 75 -11.19 8.70 6.47
C TYR A 75 -11.38 7.55 5.48
N VAL A 76 -11.14 7.84 4.20
CA VAL A 76 -10.76 6.81 3.23
C VAL A 76 -9.24 6.88 3.10
N LEU A 77 -8.56 5.77 3.32
CA LEU A 77 -7.11 5.71 3.18
C LEU A 77 -6.75 5.05 1.86
N VAL A 78 -5.82 5.67 1.13
CA VAL A 78 -5.18 5.06 -0.03
C VAL A 78 -3.70 4.85 0.30
N GLY A 79 -3.21 3.65 0.10
CA GLY A 79 -1.84 3.29 0.45
C GLY A 79 -1.11 2.55 -0.66
N ALA A 80 0.22 2.69 -0.67
CA ALA A 80 1.14 1.93 -1.52
C ALA A 80 2.44 1.71 -0.78
N ARG A 81 3.15 0.60 -1.03
CA ARG A 81 4.46 0.36 -0.42
C ARG A 81 5.54 1.26 -1.03
N LEU A 82 6.40 1.79 -0.17
CA LEU A 82 7.49 2.71 -0.50
C LEU A 82 8.78 1.96 -0.84
N ASP A 83 9.10 0.98 -0.04
CA ASP A 83 10.33 0.18 -0.15
C ASP A 83 10.24 -0.91 -1.22
N ASN A 84 11.41 -1.49 -1.50
CA ASN A 84 11.56 -2.66 -2.36
C ASN A 84 12.89 -3.36 -1.99
N LEU A 85 13.32 -4.35 -2.76
CA LEU A 85 14.43 -5.27 -2.44
C LEU A 85 15.83 -4.61 -2.40
N GLY A 86 16.01 -3.47 -3.04
CA GLY A 86 17.30 -2.77 -3.03
C GLY A 86 18.32 -3.34 -4.00
N THR A 87 19.56 -3.42 -3.55
CA THR A 87 20.70 -3.94 -4.31
C THR A 87 21.19 -5.25 -3.71
N MET A 88 21.47 -6.23 -4.55
CA MET A 88 22.01 -7.53 -4.13
C MET A 88 23.29 -7.86 -4.90
N THR A 89 24.28 -8.40 -4.22
CA THR A 89 25.51 -8.90 -4.84
C THR A 89 25.36 -10.40 -5.11
N MET A 90 25.45 -10.77 -6.37
CA MET A 90 25.42 -12.16 -6.83
C MET A 90 26.79 -12.58 -7.36
N THR A 91 27.16 -13.85 -7.21
CA THR A 91 28.38 -14.38 -7.82
C THR A 91 28.05 -14.99 -9.19
N ILE A 92 28.55 -14.39 -10.26
CA ILE A 92 28.40 -14.88 -11.63
C ILE A 92 29.82 -15.22 -12.15
N ASP A 93 30.03 -16.45 -12.57
CA ASP A 93 31.33 -16.95 -13.05
C ASP A 93 32.49 -16.66 -12.06
N GLY A 94 32.23 -16.81 -10.77
CA GLY A 94 33.22 -16.58 -9.71
C GLY A 94 33.51 -15.09 -9.42
N ARG A 95 32.79 -14.15 -10.02
CA ARG A 95 32.94 -12.72 -9.80
C ARG A 95 31.71 -12.13 -9.11
N PRO A 96 31.86 -11.22 -8.14
CA PRO A 96 30.76 -10.49 -7.57
C PRO A 96 30.17 -9.53 -8.63
N VAL A 97 28.87 -9.61 -8.84
CA VAL A 97 28.10 -8.71 -9.71
C VAL A 97 26.99 -8.12 -8.88
N GLU A 98 26.95 -6.80 -8.82
CA GLU A 98 25.89 -6.07 -8.14
C GLU A 98 24.66 -5.94 -9.08
N ARG A 99 23.48 -6.22 -8.54
CA ARG A 99 22.21 -6.13 -9.24
C ARG A 99 21.28 -5.22 -8.47
N VAL A 100 20.74 -4.22 -9.14
CA VAL A 100 19.73 -3.31 -8.59
C VAL A 100 18.35 -3.83 -8.94
N TYR A 101 17.51 -4.02 -7.93
CA TYR A 101 16.10 -4.38 -8.09
C TYR A 101 15.28 -3.10 -8.12
N TYR A 102 15.07 -2.56 -9.30
CA TYR A 102 14.46 -1.24 -9.49
C TYR A 102 13.02 -1.17 -8.98
N GLY A 103 12.27 -2.28 -9.05
CA GLY A 103 10.89 -2.35 -8.60
C GLY A 103 10.01 -1.32 -9.31
N ALA A 104 10.07 -1.28 -10.66
CA ALA A 104 9.31 -0.30 -11.42
C ALA A 104 7.80 -0.60 -11.35
N ASN A 105 7.42 -1.88 -11.52
CA ASN A 105 6.07 -2.31 -11.24
C ASN A 105 5.87 -2.67 -9.77
N GLY A 106 6.85 -3.24 -9.10
CA GLY A 106 6.79 -3.65 -7.70
C GLY A 106 7.63 -2.76 -6.76
N ASN A 107 7.23 -1.56 -6.30
CA ASN A 107 5.89 -0.95 -6.45
C ASN A 107 5.98 0.56 -6.80
N ALA A 108 6.95 0.98 -7.61
CA ALA A 108 7.01 2.38 -8.03
C ALA A 108 5.77 2.76 -8.89
N SER A 109 5.11 1.80 -9.55
CA SER A 109 3.85 2.01 -10.25
C SER A 109 2.73 2.44 -9.30
N GLY A 110 2.51 1.69 -8.22
CA GLY A 110 1.51 2.03 -7.20
C GLY A 110 1.80 3.35 -6.51
N LEU A 111 3.08 3.65 -6.20
CA LEU A 111 3.48 4.95 -5.64
C LEU A 111 3.21 6.11 -6.61
N ALA A 112 3.46 5.93 -7.90
CA ALA A 112 3.18 6.95 -8.91
C ALA A 112 1.67 7.20 -9.03
N MET A 113 0.87 6.13 -9.02
CA MET A 113 -0.59 6.25 -9.02
C MET A 113 -1.11 6.90 -7.74
N LEU A 114 -0.51 6.59 -6.59
CA LEU A 114 -0.85 7.22 -5.31
C LEU A 114 -0.62 8.74 -5.34
N LEU A 115 0.52 9.20 -5.89
CA LEU A 115 0.81 10.63 -6.07
C LEU A 115 -0.19 11.31 -7.00
N GLU A 116 -0.48 10.70 -8.13
CA GLU A 116 -1.39 11.29 -9.11
C GLU A 116 -2.83 11.29 -8.61
N LEU A 117 -3.25 10.23 -7.90
CA LEU A 117 -4.53 10.19 -7.22
C LEU A 117 -4.65 11.29 -6.16
N ALA A 118 -3.58 11.53 -5.39
CA ALA A 118 -3.55 12.62 -4.40
C ALA A 118 -3.71 13.99 -5.07
N ARG A 119 -3.07 14.20 -6.22
CA ARG A 119 -3.24 15.43 -7.03
C ARG A 119 -4.68 15.59 -7.52
N MET A 120 -5.29 14.50 -8.05
CA MET A 120 -6.68 14.52 -8.54
C MET A 120 -7.67 14.82 -7.43
N VAL A 121 -7.51 14.18 -6.26
CA VAL A 121 -8.36 14.40 -5.08
C VAL A 121 -8.21 15.82 -4.55
N GLN A 122 -6.97 16.32 -4.43
CA GLN A 122 -6.72 17.70 -3.98
C GLN A 122 -7.36 18.73 -4.93
N THR A 123 -7.18 18.54 -6.24
CA THR A 123 -7.78 19.41 -7.26
C THR A 123 -9.30 19.45 -7.17
N ASN A 124 -9.92 18.33 -6.85
CA ASN A 124 -11.37 18.14 -6.78
C ASN A 124 -11.88 17.96 -5.34
N SER A 125 -11.18 18.49 -4.34
CA SER A 125 -11.47 18.25 -2.90
C SER A 125 -12.91 18.59 -2.50
N ILE A 126 -13.53 19.57 -3.17
CA ILE A 126 -14.93 19.96 -2.95
C ILE A 126 -15.94 18.86 -3.32
N LEU A 127 -15.52 17.77 -3.97
CA LEU A 127 -16.38 16.63 -4.31
C LEU A 127 -16.34 15.54 -3.25
N PHE A 128 -15.37 15.57 -2.33
CA PHE A 128 -15.13 14.52 -1.34
C PHE A 128 -15.75 14.89 0.02
N ARG A 129 -16.72 14.13 0.49
CA ARG A 129 -17.36 14.37 1.79
C ARG A 129 -16.44 13.97 2.94
N ARG A 130 -15.84 12.75 2.89
CA ARG A 130 -14.81 12.26 3.81
C ARG A 130 -13.46 12.80 3.44
N SER A 131 -12.60 12.90 4.42
CA SER A 131 -11.18 13.17 4.18
C SER A 131 -10.48 11.96 3.57
N VAL A 132 -9.42 12.21 2.81
CA VAL A 132 -8.62 11.16 2.18
C VAL A 132 -7.20 11.23 2.70
N LEU A 133 -6.70 10.09 3.19
CA LEU A 133 -5.31 9.90 3.58
C LEU A 133 -4.55 9.19 2.45
N PHE A 134 -3.34 9.64 2.17
CA PHE A 134 -2.42 9.04 1.20
C PHE A 134 -1.17 8.61 1.95
N VAL A 135 -0.90 7.30 1.99
CA VAL A 135 0.22 6.78 2.79
C VAL A 135 1.14 5.92 1.92
N ALA A 136 2.41 6.35 1.83
CA ALA A 136 3.47 5.50 1.32
C ALA A 136 4.07 4.74 2.52
N PHE A 137 3.87 3.42 2.55
CA PHE A 137 4.30 2.57 3.64
C PHE A 137 5.71 2.06 3.40
N GLY A 138 6.61 2.27 4.37
CA GLY A 138 7.94 1.68 4.34
C GLY A 138 7.99 0.31 5.02
N ALA A 139 9.06 -0.42 4.78
CA ALA A 139 9.29 -1.76 5.30
C ALA A 139 8.13 -2.73 5.02
N SER A 140 7.50 -2.62 3.86
CA SER A 140 6.49 -3.57 3.43
C SER A 140 7.12 -4.93 3.10
N GLU A 141 8.37 -4.95 2.61
CA GLU A 141 9.16 -6.17 2.43
C GLU A 141 9.54 -6.84 3.77
N GLU A 142 9.44 -6.13 4.87
CA GLU A 142 9.66 -6.62 6.25
C GLU A 142 8.31 -6.82 6.96
N THR A 143 7.46 -7.66 6.39
CA THR A 143 6.16 -8.06 6.98
C THR A 143 5.15 -6.92 7.18
N PHE A 144 5.11 -5.94 6.26
CA PHE A 144 4.22 -4.76 6.30
C PHE A 144 4.35 -3.95 7.60
N ALA A 145 5.57 -3.82 8.12
CA ALA A 145 5.82 -3.16 9.39
C ALA A 145 5.36 -1.69 9.38
N GLY A 146 5.45 -0.99 8.24
CA GLY A 146 5.01 0.39 8.11
C GLY A 146 3.51 0.57 8.28
N SER A 147 2.69 -0.26 7.64
CA SER A 147 1.24 -0.20 7.78
C SER A 147 0.78 -0.61 9.19
N TRP A 148 1.45 -1.59 9.81
CA TRP A 148 1.20 -1.94 11.20
C TRP A 148 1.61 -0.82 12.18
N TYR A 149 2.78 -0.19 11.96
CA TYR A 149 3.23 0.95 12.75
C TYR A 149 2.23 2.10 12.65
N PHE A 150 1.81 2.44 11.43
CA PHE A 150 0.81 3.47 11.18
C PHE A 150 -0.46 3.23 12.00
N LEU A 151 -1.03 2.04 11.94
CA LEU A 151 -2.29 1.71 12.63
C LEU A 151 -2.18 1.63 14.15
N ASN A 152 -1.02 1.29 14.69
CA ASN A 152 -0.90 1.01 16.12
C ASN A 152 -0.15 2.09 16.90
N ARG A 153 0.60 2.96 16.23
CA ARG A 153 1.49 3.91 16.89
C ARG A 153 1.42 5.33 16.35
N SER A 154 1.29 5.47 15.03
CA SER A 154 1.40 6.74 14.35
C SER A 154 0.08 7.49 14.30
N PHE A 155 -0.97 6.85 13.82
CA PHE A 155 -2.25 7.51 13.56
C PHE A 155 -3.26 7.26 14.67
N SER A 156 -3.50 8.29 15.50
CA SER A 156 -4.38 8.19 16.68
C SER A 156 -5.85 7.92 16.33
N ASP A 157 -6.28 8.32 15.14
CA ASP A 157 -7.66 8.20 14.67
C ASP A 157 -7.87 6.97 13.75
N ALA A 158 -7.08 5.90 13.94
CA ALA A 158 -7.16 4.69 13.12
C ALA A 158 -8.55 4.04 13.14
N ASP A 159 -9.30 4.20 14.23
CA ASP A 159 -10.68 3.77 14.41
C ASP A 159 -11.70 4.55 13.54
N LYS A 160 -11.27 5.66 12.94
CA LYS A 160 -12.08 6.49 12.03
C LYS A 160 -11.76 6.24 10.56
N ILE A 161 -10.93 5.25 10.27
CA ILE A 161 -10.67 4.81 8.88
C ILE A 161 -11.82 3.88 8.47
N ASP A 162 -12.67 4.39 7.59
CA ASP A 162 -13.86 3.68 7.12
C ASP A 162 -13.52 2.61 6.07
N ALA A 163 -12.48 2.84 5.26
CA ALA A 163 -11.99 1.88 4.26
C ALA A 163 -10.56 2.18 3.85
N MET A 164 -9.84 1.12 3.44
CA MET A 164 -8.50 1.20 2.87
C MET A 164 -8.49 0.74 1.42
N ILE A 165 -7.80 1.47 0.55
CA ILE A 165 -7.50 1.16 -0.84
C ILE A 165 -6.00 0.93 -0.97
N ASN A 166 -5.59 -0.28 -1.31
CA ASN A 166 -4.18 -0.63 -1.50
C ASN A 166 -3.84 -0.66 -2.98
N LEU A 167 -2.77 0.03 -3.36
CA LEU A 167 -2.25 0.11 -4.72
C LEU A 167 -0.92 -0.63 -4.81
N ASP A 168 -0.91 -1.77 -5.49
CA ASP A 168 0.34 -2.53 -5.60
C ASP A 168 0.43 -3.27 -6.94
N MET A 169 1.57 -3.08 -7.63
CA MET A 169 1.86 -3.66 -8.95
C MET A 169 0.78 -3.32 -10.00
N LEU A 170 0.61 -2.04 -10.29
CA LEU A 170 -0.40 -1.49 -11.21
C LEU A 170 0.22 -0.99 -12.54
N GLY A 171 1.33 -1.60 -12.98
CA GLY A 171 2.06 -1.13 -14.17
C GLY A 171 1.99 -2.07 -15.37
N THR A 172 1.43 -3.28 -15.24
CA THR A 172 1.43 -4.29 -16.31
C THR A 172 0.01 -4.66 -16.72
N GLY A 173 -0.79 -3.67 -17.11
CA GLY A 173 -2.22 -3.80 -17.40
C GLY A 173 -2.59 -4.85 -18.46
N SER A 174 -1.66 -5.28 -19.30
CA SER A 174 -1.84 -6.41 -20.23
C SER A 174 -2.11 -7.75 -19.52
N ASN A 175 -1.77 -7.88 -18.23
CA ASN A 175 -1.98 -9.08 -17.44
C ASN A 175 -3.36 -9.11 -16.76
N GLY A 176 -4.11 -8.03 -16.83
CA GLY A 176 -5.41 -7.84 -16.20
C GLY A 176 -5.40 -6.71 -15.17
N PHE A 177 -6.60 -6.39 -14.67
CA PHE A 177 -6.81 -5.46 -13.57
C PHE A 177 -7.74 -6.12 -12.57
N TYR A 178 -7.30 -6.28 -11.34
CA TYR A 178 -7.98 -7.07 -10.32
C TYR A 178 -8.31 -6.23 -9.08
N ALA A 179 -9.44 -6.56 -8.44
CA ALA A 179 -9.83 -6.05 -7.14
C ALA A 179 -10.08 -7.22 -6.18
N TYR A 180 -9.31 -7.30 -5.11
CA TYR A 180 -9.53 -8.21 -4.02
C TYR A 180 -10.12 -7.47 -2.83
N THR A 181 -11.33 -7.85 -2.39
CA THR A 181 -12.10 -7.18 -1.31
C THR A 181 -12.26 -8.07 -0.08
N ALA A 182 -11.59 -9.22 -0.03
CA ALA A 182 -11.85 -10.26 0.96
C ALA A 182 -13.35 -10.66 1.03
N SER A 183 -14.02 -10.66 -0.12
CA SER A 183 -15.47 -10.91 -0.25
C SER A 183 -16.35 -9.95 0.56
N ASN A 184 -15.88 -8.72 0.80
CA ASN A 184 -16.65 -7.70 1.48
C ASN A 184 -17.82 -7.23 0.61
N ALA A 185 -19.05 -7.48 1.08
CA ALA A 185 -20.27 -7.25 0.29
C ALA A 185 -20.50 -5.75 -0.04
N ASP A 186 -20.07 -4.85 0.86
CA ASP A 186 -20.27 -3.41 0.69
C ASP A 186 -19.26 -2.84 -0.31
N LEU A 187 -17.98 -3.26 -0.26
CA LEU A 187 -16.98 -2.91 -1.26
C LEU A 187 -17.34 -3.47 -2.63
N ASP A 188 -17.78 -4.74 -2.71
CA ASP A 188 -18.28 -5.35 -3.94
C ASP A 188 -19.49 -4.62 -4.51
N ALA A 189 -20.35 -4.08 -3.64
CA ALA A 189 -21.51 -3.27 -4.09
C ALA A 189 -21.07 -1.95 -4.71
N VAL A 190 -20.01 -1.31 -4.21
CA VAL A 190 -19.42 -0.11 -4.84
C VAL A 190 -18.89 -0.45 -6.23
N ILE A 191 -18.10 -1.53 -6.36
CA ILE A 191 -17.56 -1.97 -7.65
C ILE A 191 -18.70 -2.27 -8.64
N ARG A 192 -19.72 -3.01 -8.22
CA ARG A 192 -20.90 -3.32 -9.09
C ARG A 192 -21.66 -2.07 -9.51
N ARG A 193 -21.80 -1.08 -8.63
CA ARG A 193 -22.46 0.18 -8.98
C ARG A 193 -21.67 0.93 -10.04
N LEU A 194 -20.35 1.05 -9.86
CA LEU A 194 -19.47 1.72 -10.84
C LEU A 194 -19.44 0.98 -12.17
N SER A 195 -19.60 -0.35 -12.19
CA SER A 195 -19.66 -1.14 -13.43
C SER A 195 -20.93 -0.84 -14.27
N GLY A 196 -21.94 -0.21 -13.68
CA GLY A 196 -23.12 0.29 -14.39
C GLY A 196 -22.90 1.64 -15.07
N ASP A 197 -21.85 2.36 -14.71
CA ASP A 197 -21.47 3.65 -15.28
C ASP A 197 -20.41 3.47 -16.38
N LEU A 198 -20.23 4.48 -17.22
CA LEU A 198 -19.15 4.47 -18.21
C LEU A 198 -17.80 4.61 -17.49
N GLN A 199 -17.01 3.54 -17.49
CA GLN A 199 -15.68 3.50 -16.90
C GLN A 199 -14.62 3.20 -17.97
N PRO A 200 -13.39 3.73 -17.84
CA PRO A 200 -12.31 3.48 -18.81
C PRO A 200 -11.83 2.03 -18.79
N VAL A 201 -11.92 1.38 -17.63
CA VAL A 201 -11.59 -0.03 -17.39
C VAL A 201 -12.38 -0.53 -16.19
N LEU A 202 -12.62 -1.83 -16.10
CA LEU A 202 -13.29 -2.46 -14.96
C LEU A 202 -12.36 -3.51 -14.34
N PRO A 203 -12.22 -3.54 -13.00
CA PRO A 203 -11.48 -4.60 -12.35
C PRO A 203 -12.29 -5.91 -12.34
N GLU A 204 -11.58 -7.02 -12.46
CA GLU A 204 -12.11 -8.34 -12.11
C GLU A 204 -12.06 -8.50 -10.57
N VAL A 205 -13.23 -8.76 -9.97
CA VAL A 205 -13.30 -9.04 -8.52
C VAL A 205 -12.83 -10.47 -8.26
N THR A 206 -11.76 -10.63 -7.50
CA THR A 206 -11.20 -11.94 -7.18
C THR A 206 -11.65 -12.41 -5.80
N ALA A 207 -12.00 -13.70 -5.69
CA ALA A 207 -12.34 -14.33 -4.41
C ALA A 207 -11.10 -14.73 -3.60
N ALA A 208 -9.97 -14.96 -4.29
CA ALA A 208 -8.69 -15.28 -3.68
C ALA A 208 -7.75 -14.08 -3.80
N GLU A 209 -6.97 -13.84 -2.75
CA GLU A 209 -5.91 -12.84 -2.75
C GLU A 209 -4.83 -13.23 -3.75
N VAL A 210 -4.47 -12.30 -4.64
CA VAL A 210 -3.46 -12.55 -5.68
C VAL A 210 -2.08 -12.71 -5.04
N TYR A 211 -1.76 -11.82 -4.10
CA TYR A 211 -0.62 -11.87 -3.21
C TYR A 211 -0.86 -10.91 -2.03
N PRO A 212 -0.18 -11.12 -0.89
CA PRO A 212 -0.34 -10.27 0.28
C PRO A 212 0.34 -8.91 0.11
N SER A 213 -0.24 -7.88 0.70
CA SER A 213 0.31 -6.51 0.72
C SER A 213 -0.21 -5.76 1.96
N ASP A 214 0.07 -4.45 2.07
CA ASP A 214 -0.25 -3.61 3.23
C ASP A 214 -1.73 -3.59 3.64
N HIS A 215 -2.67 -3.93 2.73
CA HIS A 215 -4.10 -4.05 3.05
C HIS A 215 -4.38 -5.08 4.15
N ARG A 216 -3.51 -6.08 4.35
CA ARG A 216 -3.68 -7.09 5.39
C ARG A 216 -3.65 -6.49 6.80
N ALA A 217 -2.78 -5.52 7.06
CA ALA A 217 -2.72 -4.86 8.36
C ALA A 217 -4.06 -4.19 8.73
N PHE A 218 -4.73 -3.61 7.72
CA PHE A 218 -6.05 -2.99 7.89
C PHE A 218 -7.14 -4.04 8.09
N TYR A 219 -7.12 -5.07 7.28
CA TYR A 219 -8.06 -6.18 7.40
C TYR A 219 -7.97 -6.83 8.79
N ASP A 220 -6.76 -6.99 9.34
CA ASP A 220 -6.55 -7.53 10.68
C ASP A 220 -7.02 -6.59 11.81
N LYS A 221 -7.19 -5.31 11.51
CA LYS A 221 -7.83 -4.31 12.38
C LYS A 221 -9.33 -4.19 12.15
N GLU A 222 -9.92 -5.10 11.38
CA GLU A 222 -11.35 -5.09 11.03
C GLU A 222 -11.75 -3.83 10.23
N ILE A 223 -10.80 -3.26 9.46
CA ILE A 223 -11.06 -2.17 8.53
C ILE A 223 -11.30 -2.78 7.14
N PRO A 224 -12.43 -2.49 6.48
CA PRO A 224 -12.67 -2.93 5.12
C PRO A 224 -11.56 -2.47 4.17
N ALA A 225 -10.98 -3.39 3.41
CA ALA A 225 -9.89 -3.08 2.52
C ALA A 225 -10.11 -3.67 1.12
N VAL A 226 -9.74 -2.91 0.09
CA VAL A 226 -9.64 -3.38 -1.28
C VAL A 226 -8.19 -3.30 -1.74
N HIS A 227 -7.72 -4.36 -2.39
CA HIS A 227 -6.40 -4.41 -3.00
C HIS A 227 -6.54 -4.42 -4.53
N PHE A 228 -6.07 -3.34 -5.19
CA PHE A 228 -5.98 -3.21 -6.63
C PHE A 228 -4.60 -3.61 -7.13
N THR A 229 -4.56 -4.45 -8.16
CA THR A 229 -3.31 -4.95 -8.76
C THR A 229 -3.53 -5.42 -10.20
N THR A 230 -2.48 -5.43 -11.00
CA THR A 230 -2.46 -6.11 -12.30
C THR A 230 -1.97 -7.56 -12.20
N GLY A 231 -1.72 -8.03 -10.98
CA GLY A 231 -1.32 -9.41 -10.71
C GLY A 231 0.19 -9.66 -10.87
N ARG A 232 0.57 -10.93 -10.80
CA ARG A 232 1.97 -11.35 -10.93
C ARG A 232 2.44 -11.26 -12.38
N TYR A 233 3.70 -10.92 -12.56
CA TYR A 233 4.36 -10.76 -13.86
C TYR A 233 5.76 -11.41 -13.83
N PRO A 234 6.34 -11.79 -14.99
CA PRO A 234 7.58 -12.56 -15.05
C PRO A 234 8.81 -11.85 -14.46
N GLU A 235 8.83 -10.52 -14.49
CA GLU A 235 9.94 -9.69 -14.01
C GLU A 235 9.87 -9.39 -12.50
N HIS A 236 8.79 -9.80 -11.82
CA HIS A 236 8.62 -9.58 -10.38
C HIS A 236 9.82 -10.09 -9.59
N ASP A 237 10.30 -9.29 -8.64
CA ASP A 237 11.48 -9.58 -7.81
C ASP A 237 12.76 -9.88 -8.60
N THR A 238 12.90 -9.25 -9.76
CA THR A 238 14.14 -9.36 -10.58
C THR A 238 14.70 -7.98 -10.92
N ASP A 239 15.96 -7.94 -11.35
CA ASP A 239 16.62 -6.74 -11.90
C ASP A 239 16.04 -6.28 -13.25
N ARG A 240 15.09 -7.04 -13.82
CA ARG A 240 14.38 -6.71 -15.07
C ARG A 240 13.08 -5.96 -14.84
N ASP A 241 12.63 -5.81 -13.58
CA ASP A 241 11.49 -4.96 -13.23
C ASP A 241 11.86 -3.49 -13.38
N THR A 242 11.85 -3.03 -14.62
CA THR A 242 12.27 -1.70 -15.05
C THR A 242 11.12 -0.95 -15.72
N GLN A 243 11.30 0.34 -15.95
CA GLN A 243 10.28 1.20 -16.59
C GLN A 243 9.82 0.70 -17.98
N SER A 244 10.61 -0.14 -18.64
CA SER A 244 10.30 -0.65 -19.98
C SER A 244 9.14 -1.63 -20.04
N ILE A 245 8.75 -2.21 -18.91
CA ILE A 245 7.60 -3.14 -18.82
C ILE A 245 6.29 -2.44 -18.50
N LEU A 246 6.32 -1.13 -18.19
CA LEU A 246 5.14 -0.39 -17.75
C LEU A 246 4.26 0.02 -18.93
N ASP A 247 2.97 -0.23 -18.81
CA ASP A 247 1.92 0.23 -19.71
C ASP A 247 1.25 1.50 -19.14
N TYR A 248 1.80 2.65 -19.50
CA TYR A 248 1.34 3.94 -18.97
C TYR A 248 -0.10 4.28 -19.38
N GLU A 249 -0.55 3.83 -20.55
CA GLU A 249 -1.92 4.07 -21.01
C GLU A 249 -2.92 3.29 -20.16
N MET A 250 -2.61 2.04 -19.83
CA MET A 250 -3.45 1.25 -18.92
C MET A 250 -3.40 1.80 -17.50
N MET A 251 -2.23 2.20 -17.01
CA MET A 251 -2.10 2.85 -15.68
C MET A 251 -2.99 4.10 -15.56
N GLU A 252 -3.09 4.91 -16.62
CA GLU A 252 -3.98 6.08 -16.61
C GLU A 252 -5.45 5.68 -16.50
N ARG A 253 -5.88 4.66 -17.23
CA ARG A 253 -7.26 4.15 -17.19
C ARG A 253 -7.60 3.52 -15.85
N GLU A 254 -6.69 2.74 -15.28
CA GLU A 254 -6.83 2.13 -13.95
C GLU A 254 -6.90 3.20 -12.87
N LEU A 255 -6.07 4.23 -12.96
CA LEU A 255 -6.08 5.36 -12.04
C LEU A 255 -7.39 6.13 -12.08
N GLU A 256 -7.97 6.36 -13.26
CA GLU A 256 -9.27 7.01 -13.39
C GLU A 256 -10.37 6.18 -12.71
N TYR A 257 -10.36 4.86 -12.90
CA TYR A 257 -11.28 3.97 -12.20
C TYR A 257 -11.09 4.04 -10.68
N ILE A 258 -9.85 3.98 -10.20
CA ILE A 258 -9.51 4.04 -8.76
C ILE A 258 -9.94 5.39 -8.17
N TYR A 259 -9.79 6.49 -8.92
CA TYR A 259 -10.30 7.80 -8.51
C TYR A 259 -11.81 7.77 -8.34
N ASN A 260 -12.56 7.24 -9.30
CA ASN A 260 -14.01 7.11 -9.22
C ASN A 260 -14.44 6.21 -8.06
N PHE A 261 -13.71 5.14 -7.80
CA PHE A 261 -13.93 4.26 -6.65
C PHE A 261 -13.68 4.98 -5.32
N THR A 262 -12.58 5.73 -5.21
CA THR A 262 -12.24 6.53 -4.04
C THR A 262 -13.31 7.60 -3.76
N LEU A 263 -13.76 8.30 -4.82
CA LEU A 263 -14.83 9.29 -4.75
C LEU A 263 -16.16 8.66 -4.28
N ALA A 264 -16.48 7.48 -4.82
CA ALA A 264 -17.69 6.76 -4.45
C ALA A 264 -17.69 6.37 -2.97
N LEU A 265 -16.56 5.84 -2.44
CA LEU A 265 -16.40 5.52 -1.03
C LEU A 265 -16.48 6.76 -0.14
N ALA A 266 -15.76 7.83 -0.49
CA ALA A 266 -15.74 9.05 0.30
C ALA A 266 -17.12 9.73 0.41
N ASN A 267 -18.02 9.44 -0.52
CA ASN A 267 -19.35 10.05 -0.59
C ASN A 267 -20.50 9.15 -0.08
N GLN A 268 -20.24 7.91 0.32
CA GLN A 268 -21.27 7.07 0.94
C GLN A 268 -21.80 7.70 2.23
N GLN A 269 -23.10 7.56 2.48
CA GLN A 269 -23.71 8.02 3.73
C GLN A 269 -23.22 7.20 4.90
N GLU A 270 -23.14 5.89 4.74
CA GLU A 270 -22.66 4.94 5.75
C GLU A 270 -21.34 4.33 5.27
N ALA A 271 -20.43 4.09 6.22
CA ALA A 271 -19.17 3.41 5.95
C ALA A 271 -19.42 1.94 5.57
N PRO A 272 -18.56 1.35 4.74
CA PRO A 272 -18.60 -0.10 4.52
C PRO A 272 -18.40 -0.85 5.84
N LEU A 273 -19.20 -1.90 6.04
CA LEU A 273 -19.07 -2.74 7.22
C LEU A 273 -17.99 -3.81 7.01
N PHE A 274 -17.31 -4.19 8.08
CA PHE A 274 -16.39 -5.32 8.06
C PHE A 274 -17.14 -6.64 8.25
N PHE A 275 -16.87 -7.65 7.40
CA PHE A 275 -17.52 -8.96 7.41
C PHE A 275 -16.50 -10.09 7.58
N PRO A 276 -16.04 -10.42 8.80
CA PRO A 276 -15.01 -11.41 9.01
C PRO A 276 -15.42 -12.83 8.62
N ASP A 277 -16.72 -13.14 8.67
CA ASP A 277 -17.21 -14.52 8.51
C ASP A 277 -17.22 -15.05 7.07
N LYS A 278 -17.10 -14.17 6.07
CA LYS A 278 -17.10 -14.59 4.65
C LYS A 278 -15.74 -15.06 4.15
N VAL A 279 -14.68 -14.83 4.92
CA VAL A 279 -13.30 -15.21 4.60
C VAL A 279 -12.97 -16.62 5.09
N LYS A 280 -13.86 -17.28 5.81
CA LYS A 280 -13.71 -18.68 6.26
C LYS A 280 -13.86 -19.69 5.13
N GLY A 281 -13.05 -19.54 4.08
CA GLY A 281 -12.84 -20.54 3.07
C GLY A 281 -11.43 -21.10 3.16
N LYS A 282 -11.28 -22.29 3.77
CA LYS A 282 -10.09 -23.13 3.80
C LYS A 282 -8.79 -22.44 4.28
N GLY A 283 -8.58 -22.44 5.54
CA GLY A 283 -7.48 -21.85 6.27
C GLY A 283 -8.04 -20.78 7.19
N SER A 284 -7.88 -20.92 8.48
CA SER A 284 -8.27 -19.85 9.37
C SER A 284 -7.38 -18.64 9.06
N ARG A 285 -7.93 -17.46 9.08
CA ARG A 285 -7.20 -16.19 8.90
C ARG A 285 -5.94 -16.11 9.78
N ALA A 286 -5.99 -16.72 10.98
CA ALA A 286 -4.83 -16.84 11.85
C ALA A 286 -3.73 -17.70 11.22
N ASP A 287 -4.09 -18.76 10.50
CA ASP A 287 -3.14 -19.64 9.82
C ASP A 287 -2.57 -18.94 8.57
N ASP A 288 -3.36 -18.18 7.84
CA ASP A 288 -2.89 -17.38 6.71
C ASP A 288 -1.97 -16.25 7.16
N VAL A 289 -2.30 -15.53 8.23
CA VAL A 289 -1.43 -14.52 8.83
C VAL A 289 -0.15 -15.16 9.36
N ILE A 290 -0.23 -16.30 10.05
CA ILE A 290 0.93 -17.02 10.54
C ILE A 290 1.79 -17.55 9.37
N SER A 291 1.20 -18.11 8.35
CA SER A 291 1.94 -18.58 7.16
C SER A 291 2.56 -17.44 6.37
N TYR A 292 1.91 -16.29 6.36
CA TYR A 292 2.37 -15.11 5.66
C TYR A 292 3.54 -14.42 6.40
N TYR A 293 3.46 -14.32 7.70
CA TYR A 293 4.55 -13.82 8.55
C TYR A 293 5.60 -14.89 8.85
N ASP A 294 5.39 -16.12 8.40
CA ASP A 294 6.30 -17.25 8.56
C ASP A 294 7.40 -17.29 7.49
N CYS A 295 7.85 -16.15 7.02
CA CYS A 295 9.15 -16.05 6.38
C CYS A 295 10.19 -15.98 7.50
N ASP A 296 11.13 -16.88 7.56
CA ASP A 296 12.36 -16.95 8.39
C ASP A 296 12.32 -16.46 9.86
N GLN A 297 11.22 -15.88 10.33
CA GLN A 297 11.02 -15.32 11.66
C GLN A 297 9.96 -16.06 12.49
N LYS A 298 9.70 -17.30 12.17
CA LYS A 298 8.75 -18.22 12.85
C LYS A 298 8.66 -18.08 14.37
N PRO A 299 9.77 -18.03 15.11
CA PRO A 299 9.72 -18.02 16.57
C PRO A 299 9.00 -16.82 17.16
N LEU A 300 8.88 -15.74 16.40
CA LEU A 300 8.33 -14.46 16.88
C LEU A 300 6.80 -14.42 16.85
N PHE A 301 6.19 -15.22 15.96
CA PHE A 301 4.73 -15.28 15.80
C PHE A 301 4.09 -16.53 16.39
N LEU A 302 4.85 -17.62 16.52
CA LEU A 302 4.36 -18.90 16.97
C LEU A 302 3.71 -18.92 18.37
N ASN A 303 4.00 -17.92 19.20
CA ASN A 303 3.47 -17.84 20.58
C ASN A 303 2.51 -16.66 20.77
N SER A 304 2.14 -15.93 19.71
CA SER A 304 1.24 -14.80 19.79
C SER A 304 -0.02 -15.08 18.99
N SER A 305 -1.12 -15.26 19.67
CA SER A 305 -2.45 -15.30 19.06
C SER A 305 -2.90 -13.94 18.52
N ASP A 306 -2.13 -12.88 18.80
CA ASP A 306 -2.40 -11.51 18.37
C ASP A 306 -1.14 -10.92 17.67
N PRO A 307 -1.15 -10.78 16.33
CA PRO A 307 -0.05 -10.16 15.59
C PRO A 307 0.32 -8.75 16.09
N ARG A 308 -0.64 -8.02 16.67
CA ARG A 308 -0.40 -6.68 17.23
C ARG A 308 0.60 -6.71 18.39
N ARG A 309 0.59 -7.77 19.20
CA ARG A 309 1.56 -7.92 20.30
C ARG A 309 2.99 -8.06 19.80
N PHE A 310 3.16 -8.65 18.65
CA PHE A 310 4.47 -8.75 18.02
C PHE A 310 5.01 -7.35 17.68
N LEU A 311 4.22 -6.53 17.01
CA LEU A 311 4.64 -5.19 16.61
C LEU A 311 4.79 -4.24 17.80
N GLU A 312 3.97 -4.37 18.83
CA GLU A 312 4.16 -3.64 20.10
C GLU A 312 5.53 -3.90 20.74
N GLN A 313 6.09 -5.08 20.54
CA GLN A 313 7.40 -5.44 21.06
C GLN A 313 8.57 -5.09 20.14
N TRP A 314 8.33 -5.02 18.83
CA TRP A 314 9.37 -5.02 17.81
C TRP A 314 9.44 -3.75 16.96
N VAL A 315 8.34 -2.99 16.90
CA VAL A 315 8.30 -1.72 16.18
C VAL A 315 8.25 -0.56 17.17
N TYR A 316 9.09 0.44 16.99
CA TYR A 316 9.13 1.64 17.83
C TYR A 316 9.53 2.87 17.02
N GLN A 317 9.14 4.03 17.53
CA GLN A 317 9.47 5.32 16.95
C GLN A 317 10.82 5.83 17.50
N TYR A 318 11.62 6.43 16.66
CA TYR A 318 12.87 7.13 17.02
C TYR A 318 12.60 8.58 17.38
#